data_b86134d2bf9e42f3c967d18d0bbe25e6
#
_entry.id   b86134d2bf9e42f3c967d18d0bbe25e6
#
_cell.length_a   1.000
_cell.length_b   1.000
_cell.length_c   1.000
_cell.angle_alpha   90.00
_cell.angle_beta   90.00
_cell.angle_gamma   90.00
#
_symmetry.space_group_name_H-M   'P 1'
#
loop_
_entity.id
_entity.type
_entity.pdbx_description
1 polymer ?
#
loop_
_entity_poly.entity_id
_entity_poly.type
_entity_poly.pdbx_seq_one_letter_code
_entity_poly.pdbx_strand_id
1 'polypeptide(L)'
;MGVNVDNDLYFGIDQYYSSGIFLEYGKVLKSKKDSIDKDQVLVSHHWTLGQEINTPSYHQTSRLSKMDYPYSGWLFLRFFEDRFKKPDFGIGWGVEGGTTGADASLARPIQNNYHKYILNLNELSWAYSIPQQFHFNFQAKIRWGIPIIKRLKLVQESRLDLGTFRTGASSRIGFQIGNLEGLPFFGN
;
A
#
# COMPACT_ATOMS: atom_id res chain seq x y z
N MET A 1 -13.53 8.40 2.65
CA MET A 1 -13.57 7.30 1.70
C MET A 1 -12.93 7.79 0.42
N GLY A 2 -11.97 7.05 -0.11
CA GLY A 2 -11.22 7.39 -1.30
C GLY A 2 -11.12 6.21 -2.26
N VAL A 3 -10.87 6.51 -3.52
CA VAL A 3 -10.48 5.56 -4.55
C VAL A 3 -9.17 6.05 -5.13
N ASN A 4 -8.17 5.20 -5.12
CA ASN A 4 -6.89 5.47 -5.78
C ASN A 4 -6.71 4.44 -6.89
N VAL A 5 -6.29 4.90 -8.07
CA VAL A 5 -6.00 4.05 -9.24
C VAL A 5 -4.64 4.45 -9.75
N ASP A 6 -3.70 3.52 -9.66
CA ASP A 6 -2.35 3.67 -10.19
C ASP A 6 -2.23 2.89 -11.49
N ASN A 7 -1.60 3.47 -12.50
CA ASN A 7 -1.32 2.79 -13.75
C ASN A 7 -0.03 3.35 -14.38
N ASP A 8 0.87 2.48 -14.80
CA ASP A 8 2.13 2.84 -15.45
C ASP A 8 1.97 3.21 -16.95
N LEU A 9 0.80 2.98 -17.50
CA LEU A 9 0.47 3.28 -18.92
C LEU A 9 0.72 4.76 -19.28
N TYR A 10 0.65 5.68 -18.32
CA TYR A 10 1.00 7.10 -18.52
C TYR A 10 2.44 7.30 -19.02
N PHE A 11 3.32 6.36 -18.75
CA PHE A 11 4.72 6.41 -19.18
C PHE A 11 4.98 5.54 -20.42
N GLY A 12 3.95 4.90 -20.98
CA GLY A 12 4.08 3.97 -22.11
C GLY A 12 4.83 2.68 -21.77
N ILE A 13 4.93 2.37 -20.48
CA ILE A 13 5.69 1.23 -19.95
C ILE A 13 4.70 0.36 -19.19
N ASP A 14 4.38 -0.81 -19.70
CA ASP A 14 3.58 -1.83 -18.99
C ASP A 14 4.53 -2.94 -18.53
N GLN A 15 5.32 -2.64 -17.48
CA GLN A 15 6.37 -3.53 -16.98
C GLN A 15 6.41 -3.52 -15.45
N TYR A 16 6.59 -4.71 -14.86
CA TYR A 16 6.66 -4.93 -13.42
C TYR A 16 5.37 -4.51 -12.71
N TYR A 17 5.35 -3.45 -11.93
CA TYR A 17 4.11 -2.92 -11.36
C TYR A 17 3.32 -2.20 -12.43
N SER A 18 2.25 -2.82 -12.95
CA SER A 18 1.47 -2.29 -14.07
C SER A 18 0.30 -1.45 -13.62
N SER A 19 -0.41 -1.90 -12.59
CA SER A 19 -1.56 -1.15 -12.07
C SER A 19 -1.98 -1.59 -10.68
N GLY A 20 -2.68 -0.69 -9.99
CA GLY A 20 -3.36 -0.98 -8.74
C GLY A 20 -4.67 -0.21 -8.62
N ILE A 21 -5.64 -0.83 -7.97
CA ILE A 21 -6.93 -0.22 -7.61
C ILE A 21 -7.10 -0.38 -6.11
N PHE A 22 -7.28 0.75 -5.41
CA PHE A 22 -7.39 0.77 -3.96
C PHE A 22 -8.66 1.51 -3.55
N LEU A 23 -9.49 0.84 -2.78
CA LEU A 23 -10.63 1.44 -2.09
C LEU A 23 -10.23 1.67 -0.65
N GLU A 24 -10.26 2.91 -0.22
CA GLU A 24 -9.76 3.32 1.08
C GLU A 24 -10.86 3.93 1.94
N TYR A 25 -10.90 3.53 3.20
CA TYR A 25 -11.78 4.11 4.20
C TYR A 25 -10.99 4.41 5.46
N GLY A 26 -10.95 5.69 5.85
CA GLY A 26 -10.32 6.15 7.09
C GLY A 26 -11.31 6.78 8.04
N LYS A 27 -11.15 6.55 9.34
CA LYS A 27 -11.93 7.17 10.40
C LYS A 27 -11.04 7.56 11.56
N VAL A 28 -11.11 8.82 11.94
CA VAL A 28 -10.48 9.31 13.18
C VAL A 28 -11.45 9.10 14.34
N LEU A 29 -10.98 8.40 15.36
CA LEU A 29 -11.70 8.18 16.60
C LEU A 29 -11.26 9.25 17.59
N LYS A 30 -12.20 10.11 18.04
CA LYS A 30 -11.92 11.06 19.12
C LYS A 30 -11.70 10.25 20.40
N SER A 31 -10.52 10.39 21.02
CA SER A 31 -10.33 9.88 22.37
C SER A 31 -11.34 10.51 23.31
N LYS A 32 -12.00 9.70 24.15
CA LYS A 32 -12.71 10.23 25.32
C LYS A 32 -11.64 10.93 26.17
N LYS A 33 -11.88 12.18 26.54
CA LYS A 33 -11.11 12.88 27.57
C LYS A 33 -11.22 12.06 28.87
N ASP A 34 -10.25 11.23 29.15
CA ASP A 34 -10.01 10.86 30.54
C ASP A 34 -9.46 12.09 31.22
N SER A 35 -10.21 12.60 32.18
CA SER A 35 -10.05 13.90 32.82
C SER A 35 -8.78 14.05 33.69
N ILE A 36 -7.83 13.14 33.61
CA ILE A 36 -6.64 13.11 34.44
C ILE A 36 -5.33 13.22 33.63
N ASP A 37 -5.34 12.89 32.34
CA ASP A 37 -4.12 12.93 31.53
C ASP A 37 -4.26 13.95 30.37
N LYS A 38 -3.39 14.96 30.38
CA LYS A 38 -3.38 16.04 29.36
C LYS A 38 -2.93 15.59 27.98
N ASP A 39 -2.58 14.33 27.80
CA ASP A 39 -2.12 13.76 26.54
C ASP A 39 -3.33 13.24 25.75
N GLN A 40 -3.85 14.06 24.84
CA GLN A 40 -4.86 13.62 23.87
C GLN A 40 -4.23 12.55 22.97
N VAL A 41 -4.76 11.32 23.03
CA VAL A 41 -4.43 10.26 22.06
C VAL A 41 -5.37 10.37 20.88
N LEU A 42 -4.84 10.62 19.69
CA LEU A 42 -5.57 10.52 18.46
C LEU A 42 -5.44 9.09 17.93
N VAL A 43 -6.54 8.41 17.74
CA VAL A 43 -6.61 7.08 17.12
C VAL A 43 -7.26 7.19 15.76
N SER A 44 -6.65 6.61 14.75
CA SER A 44 -7.26 6.49 13.43
C SER A 44 -7.26 5.04 12.95
N HIS A 45 -8.35 4.64 12.33
CA HIS A 45 -8.52 3.35 11.69
C HIS A 45 -8.53 3.55 10.18
N HIS A 46 -7.82 2.70 9.46
CA HIS A 46 -7.73 2.69 8.01
C HIS A 46 -8.05 1.29 7.50
N TRP A 47 -8.93 1.22 6.52
CA TRP A 47 -9.24 0.01 5.78
C TRP A 47 -8.86 0.23 4.33
N THR A 48 -8.20 -0.74 3.73
CA THR A 48 -7.86 -0.74 2.32
C THR A 48 -8.24 -2.07 1.70
N LEU A 49 -9.11 -2.05 0.71
CA LEU A 49 -9.27 -3.14 -0.24
C LEU A 49 -8.44 -2.80 -1.45
N GLY A 50 -7.39 -3.57 -1.71
CA GLY A 50 -6.44 -3.32 -2.79
C GLY A 50 -6.33 -4.48 -3.76
N GLN A 51 -6.17 -4.16 -5.04
CA GLN A 51 -5.85 -5.09 -6.09
C GLN A 51 -4.65 -4.55 -6.87
N GLU A 52 -3.58 -5.33 -6.98
CA GLU A 52 -2.34 -4.98 -7.66
C GLU A 52 -2.07 -5.97 -8.80
N ILE A 53 -1.53 -5.47 -9.92
CA ILE A 53 -1.13 -6.26 -11.08
C ILE A 53 0.34 -5.97 -11.39
N ASN A 54 1.11 -7.03 -11.58
CA ASN A 54 2.49 -6.94 -12.07
C ASN A 54 2.66 -7.83 -13.29
N THR A 55 3.37 -7.32 -14.30
CA THR A 55 3.59 -7.98 -15.58
C THR A 55 5.07 -8.12 -15.89
N PRO A 56 5.49 -9.14 -16.67
CA PRO A 56 6.85 -9.23 -17.18
C PRO A 56 7.13 -8.12 -18.19
N SER A 57 8.40 -7.77 -18.40
CA SER A 57 8.79 -6.75 -19.39
C SER A 57 8.40 -7.13 -20.83
N TYR A 58 8.31 -8.43 -21.13
CA TYR A 58 7.79 -8.96 -22.40
C TYR A 58 6.42 -9.63 -22.20
N HIS A 59 5.41 -8.85 -21.92
CA HIS A 59 4.06 -9.35 -21.61
C HIS A 59 3.27 -9.85 -22.83
N GLN A 60 3.63 -9.45 -24.06
CA GLN A 60 2.93 -9.86 -25.29
C GLN A 60 3.37 -11.22 -25.84
N THR A 61 4.13 -12.00 -25.08
CA THR A 61 4.59 -13.32 -25.50
C THR A 61 4.04 -14.43 -24.62
N SER A 62 3.75 -15.58 -25.21
CA SER A 62 3.48 -16.82 -24.48
C SER A 62 4.73 -17.68 -24.24
N ARG A 63 5.89 -17.25 -24.76
CA ARG A 63 7.15 -18.01 -24.62
C ARG A 63 7.79 -17.72 -23.26
N LEU A 64 7.77 -18.70 -22.36
CA LEU A 64 8.34 -18.61 -21.01
C LEU A 64 9.82 -18.16 -21.00
N SER A 65 10.59 -18.60 -22.01
CA SER A 65 12.01 -18.24 -22.13
C SER A 65 12.28 -16.76 -22.41
N LYS A 66 11.26 -15.99 -22.73
CA LYS A 66 11.33 -14.55 -22.95
C LYS A 66 10.79 -13.72 -21.80
N MET A 67 10.15 -14.36 -20.81
CA MET A 67 9.62 -13.68 -19.64
C MET A 67 10.70 -13.62 -18.57
N ASP A 68 11.06 -12.42 -18.18
CA ASP A 68 12.04 -12.14 -17.12
C ASP A 68 11.41 -12.20 -15.71
N TYR A 69 10.08 -12.06 -15.64
CA TYR A 69 9.31 -12.03 -14.41
C TYR A 69 7.96 -12.72 -14.62
N PRO A 70 7.41 -13.44 -13.62
CA PRO A 70 6.06 -14.00 -13.74
C PRO A 70 4.99 -12.89 -13.64
N TYR A 71 3.87 -13.08 -14.33
CA TYR A 71 2.67 -12.33 -14.00
C TYR A 71 2.29 -12.55 -12.54
N SER A 72 1.92 -11.51 -11.86
CA SER A 72 1.42 -11.64 -10.51
C SER A 72 0.25 -10.70 -10.24
N GLY A 73 -0.66 -11.16 -9.42
CA GLY A 73 -1.76 -10.37 -8.89
C GLY A 73 -1.84 -10.53 -7.39
N TRP A 74 -2.22 -9.48 -6.71
CA TRP A 74 -2.44 -9.44 -5.27
C TRP A 74 -3.78 -8.75 -4.98
N LEU A 75 -4.74 -9.49 -4.45
CA LEU A 75 -6.01 -8.97 -3.94
C LEU A 75 -6.01 -9.10 -2.43
N PHE A 76 -6.19 -8.00 -1.71
CA PHE A 76 -6.07 -7.99 -0.25
C PHE A 76 -7.04 -7.05 0.43
N LEU A 77 -7.34 -7.37 1.67
CA LEU A 77 -7.96 -6.48 2.64
C LEU A 77 -6.96 -6.20 3.75
N ARG A 78 -6.73 -4.92 4.03
CA ARG A 78 -5.86 -4.42 5.09
C ARG A 78 -6.66 -3.61 6.10
N PHE A 79 -6.41 -3.87 7.37
CA PHE A 79 -6.78 -2.99 8.48
C PHE A 79 -5.51 -2.42 9.09
N PHE A 80 -5.53 -1.13 9.39
CA PHE A 80 -4.42 -0.47 10.07
C PHE A 80 -4.96 0.51 11.13
N GLU A 81 -4.37 0.48 12.34
CA GLU A 81 -4.64 1.42 13.42
C GLU A 81 -3.40 2.24 13.72
N ASP A 82 -3.52 3.56 13.66
CA ASP A 82 -2.49 4.50 14.12
C ASP A 82 -2.93 5.16 15.43
N ARG A 83 -2.01 5.26 16.39
CA ARG A 83 -2.18 5.94 17.67
C ARG A 83 -1.12 7.00 17.84
N PHE A 84 -1.53 8.24 17.97
CA PHE A 84 -0.64 9.37 18.23
C PHE A 84 -0.85 9.87 19.66
N LYS A 85 0.16 9.71 20.51
CA LYS A 85 0.14 10.19 21.92
C LYS A 85 0.53 11.65 22.04
N LYS A 86 1.36 12.14 21.10
CA LYS A 86 1.84 13.53 21.00
C LYS A 86 1.79 13.94 19.54
N PRO A 87 1.84 15.25 19.24
CA PRO A 87 1.86 15.71 17.85
C PRO A 87 2.95 15.06 17.01
N ASP A 88 4.07 14.71 17.63
CA ASP A 88 5.27 14.25 16.95
C ASP A 88 5.70 12.82 17.35
N PHE A 89 4.79 12.03 17.91
CA PHE A 89 5.04 10.62 18.20
C PHE A 89 3.80 9.77 17.94
N GLY A 90 3.96 8.71 17.19
CA GLY A 90 2.90 7.75 16.89
C GLY A 90 3.40 6.33 16.75
N ILE A 91 2.54 5.39 17.08
CA ILE A 91 2.71 3.96 16.82
C ILE A 91 1.52 3.46 16.03
N GLY A 92 1.74 2.47 15.18
CA GLY A 92 0.67 1.84 14.44
C GLY A 92 0.87 0.34 14.32
N TRP A 93 -0.21 -0.35 14.11
CA TRP A 93 -0.22 -1.78 13.81
C TRP A 93 -1.33 -2.11 12.83
N GLY A 94 -1.16 -3.17 12.08
CA GLY A 94 -2.15 -3.60 11.12
C GLY A 94 -2.04 -5.06 10.77
N VAL A 95 -3.08 -5.54 10.13
CA VAL A 95 -3.17 -6.88 9.57
C VAL A 95 -3.63 -6.79 8.13
N GLU A 96 -3.12 -7.68 7.31
CA GLU A 96 -3.45 -7.77 5.89
C GLU A 96 -3.65 -9.23 5.54
N GLY A 97 -4.73 -9.55 4.87
CA GLY A 97 -5.01 -10.88 4.33
C GLY A 97 -5.42 -10.78 2.88
N GLY A 98 -4.99 -11.74 2.07
CA GLY A 98 -5.30 -11.71 0.65
C GLY A 98 -4.87 -12.95 -0.11
N THR A 99 -5.02 -12.89 -1.42
CA THR A 99 -4.69 -14.00 -2.30
C THR A 99 -3.88 -13.55 -3.50
N THR A 100 -2.91 -14.36 -3.88
CA THR A 100 -2.17 -14.25 -5.14
C THR A 100 -2.79 -15.13 -6.22
N GLY A 101 -2.21 -15.10 -7.42
CA GLY A 101 -2.63 -15.91 -8.57
C GLY A 101 -3.46 -15.13 -9.58
N ALA A 102 -3.40 -15.54 -10.83
CA ALA A 102 -3.99 -14.82 -11.96
C ALA A 102 -5.49 -14.50 -11.80
N ASP A 103 -6.28 -15.49 -11.45
CA ASP A 103 -7.74 -15.35 -11.32
C ASP A 103 -8.20 -15.05 -9.90
N ALA A 104 -7.60 -15.69 -8.91
CA ALA A 104 -7.99 -15.50 -7.53
C ALA A 104 -7.75 -14.07 -7.04
N SER A 105 -6.74 -13.38 -7.58
CA SER A 105 -6.49 -11.96 -7.33
C SER A 105 -7.27 -11.02 -8.25
N LEU A 106 -8.09 -11.53 -9.16
CA LEU A 106 -8.79 -10.78 -10.22
C LEU A 106 -7.87 -10.07 -11.23
N ALA A 107 -6.56 -10.31 -11.17
CA ALA A 107 -5.60 -9.58 -11.98
C ALA A 107 -5.76 -9.87 -13.48
N ARG A 108 -5.81 -11.15 -13.88
CA ARG A 108 -6.00 -11.54 -15.27
C ARG A 108 -7.32 -11.03 -15.86
N PRO A 109 -8.48 -11.24 -15.24
CA PRO A 109 -9.73 -10.73 -15.80
C PRO A 109 -9.78 -9.20 -15.88
N ILE A 110 -9.24 -8.48 -14.91
CA ILE A 110 -9.19 -7.01 -14.94
C ILE A 110 -8.29 -6.54 -16.08
N GLN A 111 -7.07 -7.02 -16.16
CA GLN A 111 -6.11 -6.60 -17.18
C GLN A 111 -6.57 -6.97 -18.59
N ASN A 112 -7.01 -8.21 -18.82
CA ASN A 112 -7.44 -8.64 -20.15
C ASN A 112 -8.71 -7.95 -20.62
N ASN A 113 -9.67 -7.68 -19.73
CA ASN A 113 -10.85 -6.88 -20.08
C ASN A 113 -10.47 -5.44 -20.42
N TYR A 114 -9.55 -4.84 -19.67
CA TYR A 114 -9.05 -3.50 -19.96
C TYR A 114 -8.34 -3.45 -21.33
N HIS A 115 -7.43 -4.39 -21.60
CA HIS A 115 -6.76 -4.50 -22.90
C HIS A 115 -7.77 -4.64 -24.05
N LYS A 116 -8.72 -5.56 -23.92
CA LYS A 116 -9.68 -5.87 -24.96
C LYS A 116 -10.69 -4.76 -25.24
N TYR A 117 -11.32 -4.24 -24.18
CA TYR A 117 -12.47 -3.34 -24.33
C TYR A 117 -12.12 -1.86 -24.28
N ILE A 118 -11.00 -1.49 -23.66
CA ILE A 118 -10.59 -0.09 -23.53
C ILE A 118 -9.46 0.24 -24.50
N LEU A 119 -8.42 -0.59 -24.56
CA LEU A 119 -7.26 -0.34 -25.41
C LEU A 119 -7.38 -0.95 -26.83
N ASN A 120 -8.38 -1.80 -27.06
CA ASN A 120 -8.54 -2.58 -28.32
C ASN A 120 -7.27 -3.38 -28.68
N LEU A 121 -6.64 -3.97 -27.67
CA LEU A 121 -5.46 -4.82 -27.77
C LEU A 121 -5.82 -6.30 -27.55
N ASN A 122 -4.89 -7.19 -27.89
CA ASN A 122 -5.04 -8.61 -27.61
C ASN A 122 -4.94 -8.89 -26.12
N GLU A 123 -5.65 -9.91 -25.67
CA GLU A 123 -5.55 -10.43 -24.30
C GLU A 123 -4.14 -10.97 -24.04
N LEU A 124 -3.63 -10.75 -22.82
CA LEU A 124 -2.34 -11.26 -22.39
C LEU A 124 -2.44 -12.74 -21.99
N SER A 125 -1.39 -13.49 -22.24
CA SER A 125 -1.41 -14.94 -22.10
C SER A 125 -1.49 -15.44 -20.66
N TRP A 126 -0.91 -14.69 -19.71
CA TRP A 126 -0.73 -15.12 -18.30
C TRP A 126 -0.16 -16.54 -18.17
N ALA A 127 0.60 -16.99 -19.19
CA ALA A 127 1.12 -18.35 -19.27
C ALA A 127 2.14 -18.69 -18.17
N TYR A 128 2.84 -17.67 -17.66
CA TYR A 128 3.74 -17.79 -16.54
C TYR A 128 3.30 -16.83 -15.43
N SER A 129 2.58 -17.35 -14.45
CA SER A 129 2.05 -16.59 -13.34
C SER A 129 2.41 -17.24 -12.01
N ILE A 130 2.49 -16.43 -10.95
CA ILE A 130 2.65 -16.97 -9.59
C ILE A 130 1.43 -17.80 -9.21
N PRO A 131 1.61 -18.85 -8.39
CA PRO A 131 0.50 -19.72 -7.98
C PRO A 131 -0.53 -18.98 -7.13
N GLN A 132 -1.74 -19.52 -7.14
CA GLN A 132 -2.77 -19.09 -6.22
C GLN A 132 -2.41 -19.56 -4.80
N GLN A 133 -2.27 -18.60 -3.89
CA GLN A 133 -2.00 -18.85 -2.48
C GLN A 133 -2.68 -17.78 -1.63
N PHE A 134 -3.16 -18.19 -0.45
CA PHE A 134 -3.63 -17.26 0.56
C PHE A 134 -2.45 -16.81 1.44
N HIS A 135 -2.41 -15.51 1.73
CA HIS A 135 -1.36 -14.91 2.54
C HIS A 135 -1.94 -14.07 3.67
N PHE A 136 -1.18 -14.02 4.75
CA PHE A 136 -1.47 -13.18 5.89
C PHE A 136 -0.21 -12.46 6.35
N ASN A 137 -0.34 -11.15 6.62
CA ASN A 137 0.75 -10.30 7.08
C ASN A 137 0.31 -9.51 8.32
N PHE A 138 1.23 -9.37 9.27
CA PHE A 138 1.17 -8.41 10.37
C PHE A 138 2.11 -7.25 10.06
N GLN A 139 1.72 -6.05 10.45
CA GLN A 139 2.49 -4.83 10.24
C GLN A 139 2.57 -4.04 11.54
N ALA A 140 3.75 -3.50 11.83
CA ALA A 140 3.95 -2.55 12.90
C ALA A 140 4.71 -1.33 12.41
N LYS A 141 4.41 -0.16 12.97
CA LYS A 141 4.98 1.11 12.55
C LYS A 141 5.23 2.01 13.76
N ILE A 142 6.35 2.71 13.74
CA ILE A 142 6.65 3.78 14.69
C ILE A 142 7.05 5.03 13.90
N ARG A 143 6.55 6.17 14.34
CA ARG A 143 6.85 7.48 13.78
C ARG A 143 7.26 8.44 14.87
N TRP A 144 8.24 9.28 14.60
CA TRP A 144 8.55 10.42 15.44
C TRP A 144 9.04 11.63 14.63
N GLY A 145 8.81 12.80 15.19
CA GLY A 145 9.27 14.06 14.64
C GLY A 145 10.08 14.85 15.67
N ILE A 146 11.18 15.42 15.24
CA ILE A 146 12.04 16.27 16.07
C ILE A 146 12.06 17.67 15.46
N PRO A 147 11.41 18.67 16.07
CA PRO A 147 11.54 20.06 15.64
C PRO A 147 13.00 20.51 15.76
N ILE A 148 13.62 20.92 14.66
CA ILE A 148 14.99 21.44 14.64
C ILE A 148 14.96 22.94 14.84
N ILE A 149 14.11 23.62 14.09
CA ILE A 149 13.82 25.05 14.23
C ILE A 149 12.33 25.29 13.96
N LYS A 150 11.85 26.53 14.15
CA LYS A 150 10.42 26.88 14.03
C LYS A 150 9.72 26.43 12.74
N ARG A 151 10.47 26.24 11.63
CA ARG A 151 9.95 25.88 10.31
C ARG A 151 10.61 24.65 9.71
N LEU A 152 11.32 23.86 10.52
CA LEU A 152 11.99 22.64 10.07
C LEU A 152 11.87 21.56 11.13
N LYS A 153 11.33 20.43 10.75
CA LYS A 153 11.20 19.23 11.55
C LYS A 153 11.83 18.04 10.82
N LEU A 154 12.64 17.27 11.51
CA LEU A 154 13.06 15.93 11.06
C LEU A 154 11.94 14.96 11.38
N VAL A 155 11.55 14.15 10.41
CA VAL A 155 10.55 13.10 10.58
C VAL A 155 11.17 11.76 10.25
N GLN A 156 10.92 10.76 11.10
CA GLN A 156 11.34 9.39 10.84
C GLN A 156 10.16 8.44 11.01
N GLU A 157 10.05 7.47 10.09
CA GLU A 157 9.15 6.34 10.18
C GLU A 157 9.94 5.04 10.05
N SER A 158 9.74 4.12 10.97
CA SER A 158 10.20 2.72 10.84
C SER A 158 8.99 1.80 10.79
N ARG A 159 9.08 0.79 9.92
CA ARG A 159 8.04 -0.22 9.69
C ARG A 159 8.64 -1.61 9.75
N LEU A 160 7.90 -2.52 10.33
CA LEU A 160 8.13 -3.96 10.35
C LEU A 160 6.95 -4.65 9.68
N ASP A 161 7.24 -5.56 8.77
CA ASP A 161 6.27 -6.46 8.14
C ASP A 161 6.66 -7.90 8.47
N LEU A 162 5.70 -8.70 8.95
CA LEU A 162 5.88 -10.11 9.29
C LEU A 162 4.73 -10.92 8.71
N GLY A 163 5.02 -11.79 7.75
CA GLY A 163 3.96 -12.57 7.13
C GLY A 163 4.42 -13.53 6.06
N THR A 164 3.47 -14.20 5.44
CA THR A 164 3.73 -15.18 4.39
C THR A 164 3.91 -14.56 3.00
N PHE A 165 3.44 -13.32 2.80
CA PHE A 165 3.64 -12.58 1.55
C PHE A 165 4.82 -11.62 1.64
N ARG A 166 5.00 -11.01 2.81
CA ARG A 166 5.98 -9.95 3.03
C ARG A 166 6.62 -10.09 4.40
N THR A 167 7.95 -10.14 4.44
CA THR A 167 8.73 -10.09 5.68
C THR A 167 9.89 -9.13 5.48
N GLY A 168 10.00 -8.12 6.36
CA GLY A 168 11.04 -7.12 6.23
C GLY A 168 10.91 -5.99 7.21
N ALA A 169 11.96 -5.16 7.27
CA ALA A 169 11.98 -3.92 8.02
C ALA A 169 12.44 -2.78 7.12
N SER A 170 11.84 -1.63 7.28
CA SER A 170 12.21 -0.42 6.55
C SER A 170 12.25 0.79 7.48
N SER A 171 13.10 1.77 7.16
CA SER A 171 13.15 3.05 7.84
C SER A 171 13.28 4.17 6.82
N ARG A 172 12.48 5.21 7.00
CA ARG A 172 12.48 6.41 6.16
C ARG A 172 12.76 7.62 7.03
N ILE A 173 13.59 8.52 6.54
CA ILE A 173 13.90 9.80 7.16
C ILE A 173 13.58 10.90 6.15
N GLY A 174 12.94 11.96 6.61
CA GLY A 174 12.58 13.09 5.79
C GLY A 174 12.50 14.37 6.60
N PHE A 175 12.21 15.46 5.91
CA PHE A 175 12.05 16.79 6.52
C PHE A 175 10.68 17.36 6.18
N GLN A 176 10.04 17.96 7.17
CA GLN A 176 8.90 18.84 6.99
C GLN A 176 9.38 20.29 7.08
N ILE A 177 9.10 21.09 6.04
CA ILE A 177 9.54 22.49 5.92
C ILE A 177 8.32 23.38 5.75
N GLY A 178 8.25 24.48 6.48
CA GLY A 178 7.16 25.46 6.40
C GLY A 178 6.33 25.52 7.67
N ASN A 179 5.01 25.54 7.56
CA ASN A 179 4.13 25.45 8.72
C ASN A 179 4.16 24.00 9.22
N LEU A 180 4.73 23.81 10.40
CA LEU A 180 4.88 22.47 10.97
C LEU A 180 3.53 21.97 11.52
N GLU A 181 3.08 20.86 11.01
CA GLU A 181 1.91 20.14 11.49
C GLU A 181 2.32 18.92 12.33
N GLY A 182 1.40 18.44 13.15
CA GLY A 182 1.60 17.18 13.87
C GLY A 182 1.63 15.99 12.91
N LEU A 183 2.31 14.92 13.29
CA LEU A 183 2.43 13.69 12.47
C LEU A 183 1.10 13.07 12.02
N PRO A 184 -0.04 13.21 12.76
CA PRO A 184 -1.34 12.70 12.28
C PRO A 184 -1.80 13.28 10.94
N PHE A 185 -1.31 14.47 10.59
CA PHE A 185 -1.67 15.19 9.35
C PHE A 185 -0.60 15.09 8.28
N PHE A 186 0.49 14.36 8.55
CA PHE A 186 1.63 14.24 7.64
C PHE A 186 1.63 12.88 6.94
N GLY A 187 1.48 12.91 5.62
CA GLY A 187 1.73 11.75 4.76
C GLY A 187 0.67 10.64 4.80
N ASN A 188 -0.58 11.03 4.67
CA ASN A 188 -1.65 10.13 4.24
C ASN A 188 -1.83 10.22 2.74
#